data_32c92a936998e7adba4a26c0adaf39ae
#
_entry.id   32c92a936998e7adba4a26c0adaf39ae
#
_cell.length_a   1.000
_cell.length_b   1.000
_cell.length_c   1.000
_cell.angle_alpha   90.00
_cell.angle_beta   90.00
_cell.angle_gamma   90.00
#
_symmetry.space_group_name_H-M   'P 1'
#
loop_
_entity.id
_entity.type
_entity.pdbx_description
1 polymer ?
#
loop_
_entity_poly.entity_id
_entity_poly.type
_entity_poly.pdbx_seq_one_letter_code
_entity_poly.pdbx_strand_id
1 'polypeptide(L)'
;MLKRRWKKIRGIFKNDEDFGEEENREETFLAKTLKKEYGKLQSTGEEDDADVQLQDVVQGQQDKDEKCDEIKDSGQTYNVSEAVEKLGFGMFQARLIGIVGFFVIADALEMMLLSILAPTIRCLWHLDSVEEAFITTVVFVGMMIGSSFWGWIADSLGRFPTVIVSAAWIFYFGLLSAFSPHYYWIISLRCLVGFGIGGSPQSTTLLSEFLPAKSRAICILSLAIFWAIGSTFTVAVAMAVMPTLGWRWLLAILSLPLLIFLIMSKWLPESVRFYLAAGDREKAIQVLKQCSRINKKELPPGELKDANTNKPRGRIVDLFLGGQWKTTILLWIIWFNLAFSYYGIVLTTTELYQGFSETGKCGEKSKPGIADCGCSLLTMRDYIDMMWTTLAEFPGRYSLPHLSFYY
;
A
#
# COMPACT_ATOMS: atom_id res chain seq x y z
N MET A 1 -20.40 -29.68 -48.45
CA MET A 1 -19.13 -29.78 -47.69
C MET A 1 -19.02 -28.75 -46.59
N LEU A 2 -19.35 -27.49 -46.83
CA LEU A 2 -19.28 -26.39 -45.84
C LEU A 2 -19.99 -26.64 -44.49
N LYS A 3 -21.21 -27.22 -44.45
CA LYS A 3 -21.93 -27.54 -43.22
C LYS A 3 -21.23 -28.57 -42.30
N ARG A 4 -20.40 -29.46 -42.88
CA ARG A 4 -19.61 -30.43 -42.07
C ARG A 4 -18.36 -29.78 -41.51
N ARG A 5 -17.72 -28.86 -42.22
CA ARG A 5 -16.56 -28.11 -41.72
C ARG A 5 -16.94 -27.13 -40.58
N TRP A 6 -18.06 -26.42 -40.73
CA TRP A 6 -18.59 -25.57 -39.63
C TRP A 6 -18.92 -26.37 -38.36
N LYS A 7 -19.32 -27.60 -38.48
CA LYS A 7 -19.59 -28.47 -37.32
C LYS A 7 -18.31 -28.88 -36.61
N LYS A 8 -17.17 -28.97 -37.33
CA LYS A 8 -15.84 -29.28 -36.77
C LYS A 8 -15.25 -28.06 -36.04
N ILE A 9 -15.38 -26.87 -36.63
CA ILE A 9 -14.96 -25.60 -35.99
C ILE A 9 -15.79 -25.31 -34.73
N ARG A 10 -17.09 -25.54 -34.76
CA ARG A 10 -17.96 -25.40 -33.60
C ARG A 10 -17.70 -26.42 -32.48
N GLY A 11 -17.09 -27.56 -32.81
CA GLY A 11 -16.67 -28.56 -31.83
C GLY A 11 -15.41 -28.15 -31.04
N ILE A 12 -14.51 -27.41 -31.69
CA ILE A 12 -13.29 -26.90 -31.05
C ILE A 12 -13.62 -25.81 -30.02
N PHE A 13 -14.61 -24.96 -30.31
CA PHE A 13 -15.07 -23.88 -29.41
C PHE A 13 -16.13 -24.30 -28.36
N LYS A 14 -16.51 -25.57 -28.27
CA LYS A 14 -17.59 -26.01 -27.39
C LYS A 14 -17.11 -26.64 -26.08
N ASN A 15 -15.82 -26.76 -25.88
CA ASN A 15 -15.26 -27.39 -24.67
C ASN A 15 -14.89 -26.43 -23.55
N ASP A 16 -15.07 -25.09 -23.74
CA ASP A 16 -14.71 -24.08 -22.75
C ASP A 16 -15.92 -23.22 -22.36
N GLU A 17 -16.93 -23.79 -21.72
CA GLU A 17 -18.11 -23.07 -21.21
C GLU A 17 -17.87 -22.43 -19.82
N ASP A 18 -16.61 -22.19 -19.38
CA ASP A 18 -16.36 -21.66 -18.02
C ASP A 18 -15.26 -20.56 -17.95
N PHE A 19 -15.12 -19.71 -18.97
CA PHE A 19 -14.20 -18.55 -18.91
C PHE A 19 -14.92 -17.21 -19.17
N GLY A 20 -14.55 -16.21 -18.34
CA GLY A 20 -15.25 -14.95 -18.11
C GLY A 20 -15.54 -14.07 -19.34
N GLU A 21 -16.47 -13.14 -19.16
CA GLU A 21 -17.12 -12.29 -20.18
C GLU A 21 -16.18 -11.44 -21.07
N GLU A 22 -14.92 -11.22 -20.71
CA GLU A 22 -13.94 -10.49 -21.53
C GLU A 22 -13.26 -11.35 -22.59
N GLU A 23 -12.97 -12.61 -22.30
CA GLU A 23 -12.38 -13.55 -23.26
C GLU A 23 -13.39 -13.90 -24.37
N ASN A 24 -14.66 -14.01 -24.02
CA ASN A 24 -15.77 -14.14 -24.97
C ASN A 24 -15.90 -12.95 -25.95
N ARG A 25 -15.43 -11.75 -25.59
CA ARG A 25 -15.44 -10.59 -26.49
C ARG A 25 -14.34 -10.64 -27.53
N GLU A 26 -13.14 -11.07 -27.17
CA GLU A 26 -12.02 -11.18 -28.12
C GLU A 26 -12.23 -12.36 -29.07
N GLU A 27 -12.72 -13.51 -28.60
CA GLU A 27 -13.08 -14.64 -29.47
C GLU A 27 -14.23 -14.30 -30.42
N THR A 28 -15.24 -13.57 -29.95
CA THR A 28 -16.35 -13.11 -30.78
C THR A 28 -15.87 -12.08 -31.81
N PHE A 29 -14.89 -11.24 -31.48
CA PHE A 29 -14.28 -10.26 -32.39
C PHE A 29 -13.43 -10.95 -33.47
N LEU A 30 -12.60 -11.93 -33.09
CA LEU A 30 -11.77 -12.72 -34.00
C LEU A 30 -12.63 -13.53 -34.98
N ALA A 31 -13.68 -14.20 -34.47
CA ALA A 31 -14.62 -14.94 -35.30
C ALA A 31 -15.39 -14.05 -36.28
N LYS A 32 -15.75 -12.81 -35.87
CA LYS A 32 -16.39 -11.82 -36.76
C LYS A 32 -15.42 -11.28 -37.82
N THR A 33 -14.16 -11.07 -37.45
CA THR A 33 -13.12 -10.57 -38.37
C THR A 33 -12.77 -11.61 -39.39
N LEU A 34 -12.57 -12.88 -39.00
CA LEU A 34 -12.35 -14.02 -39.89
C LEU A 34 -13.53 -14.24 -40.83
N LYS A 35 -14.76 -14.10 -40.36
CA LYS A 35 -15.97 -14.22 -41.19
C LYS A 35 -16.08 -13.13 -42.22
N LYS A 36 -15.62 -11.91 -41.88
CA LYS A 36 -15.61 -10.76 -42.80
C LYS A 36 -14.53 -10.87 -43.87
N GLU A 37 -13.36 -11.36 -43.53
CA GLU A 37 -12.25 -11.61 -44.43
C GLU A 37 -12.58 -12.76 -45.39
N TYR A 38 -13.12 -13.86 -44.87
CA TYR A 38 -13.57 -15.01 -45.67
C TYR A 38 -14.68 -14.61 -46.68
N GLY A 39 -15.61 -13.77 -46.28
CA GLY A 39 -16.66 -13.25 -47.16
C GLY A 39 -16.12 -12.34 -48.29
N LYS A 40 -14.98 -11.66 -48.08
CA LYS A 40 -14.27 -10.89 -49.10
C LYS A 40 -13.56 -11.77 -50.10
N LEU A 41 -12.87 -12.81 -49.67
CA LEU A 41 -12.14 -13.74 -50.50
C LEU A 41 -13.08 -14.57 -51.40
N GLN A 42 -14.26 -14.93 -50.91
CA GLN A 42 -15.28 -15.63 -51.68
C GLN A 42 -15.86 -14.77 -52.82
N SER A 43 -15.79 -13.43 -52.70
CA SER A 43 -16.24 -12.52 -53.75
C SER A 43 -15.20 -12.27 -54.86
N THR A 44 -13.94 -12.70 -54.65
CA THR A 44 -12.83 -12.51 -55.60
C THR A 44 -12.47 -13.76 -56.41
N GLY A 45 -13.06 -14.92 -56.13
CA GLY A 45 -12.86 -16.16 -56.88
C GLY A 45 -11.57 -16.93 -56.58
N GLU A 46 -10.84 -16.53 -55.53
CA GLU A 46 -9.59 -17.17 -55.07
C GLU A 46 -9.87 -18.16 -53.92
N GLU A 47 -10.61 -19.23 -54.18
CA GLU A 47 -10.98 -20.22 -53.15
C GLU A 47 -9.80 -21.06 -52.65
N ASP A 48 -8.81 -21.31 -53.50
CA ASP A 48 -7.66 -22.18 -53.16
C ASP A 48 -6.67 -21.50 -52.20
N ASP A 49 -6.44 -20.19 -52.34
CA ASP A 49 -5.54 -19.42 -51.46
C ASP A 49 -6.16 -19.19 -50.05
N ALA A 50 -7.48 -19.09 -49.98
CA ALA A 50 -8.19 -18.92 -48.70
C ALA A 50 -8.16 -20.20 -47.85
N ASP A 51 -8.21 -21.37 -48.46
CA ASP A 51 -8.12 -22.67 -47.77
C ASP A 51 -6.68 -22.91 -47.22
N VAL A 52 -5.63 -22.45 -47.93
CA VAL A 52 -4.23 -22.53 -47.49
C VAL A 52 -4.00 -21.60 -46.29
N GLN A 53 -4.44 -20.35 -46.36
CA GLN A 53 -4.29 -19.41 -45.23
C GLN A 53 -5.09 -19.84 -43.99
N LEU A 54 -6.26 -20.46 -44.15
CA LEU A 54 -7.03 -20.99 -43.03
C LEU A 54 -6.36 -22.23 -42.40
N GLN A 55 -5.69 -23.05 -43.20
CA GLN A 55 -4.91 -24.18 -42.71
C GLN A 55 -3.70 -23.71 -41.91
N ASP A 56 -2.98 -22.68 -42.37
CA ASP A 56 -1.82 -22.11 -41.67
C ASP A 56 -2.21 -21.46 -40.32
N VAL A 57 -3.36 -20.78 -40.25
CA VAL A 57 -3.87 -20.20 -38.98
C VAL A 57 -4.34 -21.29 -38.01
N VAL A 58 -5.02 -22.33 -38.51
CA VAL A 58 -5.47 -23.47 -37.68
C VAL A 58 -4.28 -24.30 -37.21
N GLN A 59 -3.28 -24.51 -38.07
CA GLN A 59 -2.06 -25.23 -37.72
C GLN A 59 -1.23 -24.45 -36.70
N GLY A 60 -1.08 -23.13 -36.90
CA GLY A 60 -0.40 -22.25 -35.95
C GLY A 60 -1.09 -22.15 -34.58
N GLN A 61 -2.41 -22.37 -34.51
CA GLN A 61 -3.15 -22.46 -33.26
C GLN A 61 -2.97 -23.85 -32.62
N GLN A 62 -3.04 -24.92 -33.40
CA GLN A 62 -2.77 -26.29 -32.93
C GLN A 62 -1.34 -26.44 -32.41
N ASP A 63 -0.34 -25.89 -33.08
CA ASP A 63 1.05 -25.87 -32.62
C ASP A 63 1.24 -25.08 -31.32
N LYS A 64 0.43 -24.04 -31.07
CA LYS A 64 0.41 -23.33 -29.79
C LYS A 64 -0.26 -24.13 -28.69
N ASP A 65 -1.36 -24.81 -29.00
CA ASP A 65 -2.09 -25.66 -28.05
C ASP A 65 -1.30 -26.93 -27.72
N GLU A 66 -0.66 -27.59 -28.72
CA GLU A 66 0.27 -28.70 -28.48
C GLU A 66 1.48 -28.27 -27.65
N LYS A 67 2.05 -27.09 -27.91
CA LYS A 67 3.14 -26.54 -27.10
C LYS A 67 2.73 -26.20 -25.67
N CYS A 68 1.48 -25.77 -25.46
CA CYS A 68 0.90 -25.62 -24.13
C CYS A 68 0.66 -26.96 -23.42
N ASP A 69 0.27 -27.98 -24.16
CA ASP A 69 0.02 -29.33 -23.62
C ASP A 69 1.34 -30.12 -23.39
N GLU A 70 2.37 -29.95 -24.23
CA GLU A 70 3.73 -30.46 -23.97
C GLU A 70 4.37 -29.79 -22.73
N ILE A 71 4.06 -28.52 -22.46
CA ILE A 71 4.52 -27.81 -21.25
C ILE A 71 3.79 -28.33 -19.99
N LYS A 72 2.53 -28.77 -20.11
CA LYS A 72 1.78 -29.39 -19.01
C LYS A 72 2.34 -30.76 -18.61
N ASP A 73 2.92 -31.48 -19.53
CA ASP A 73 3.43 -32.83 -19.30
C ASP A 73 4.91 -32.89 -18.81
N SER A 74 5.59 -31.72 -18.74
CA SER A 74 7.01 -31.63 -18.34
C SER A 74 7.27 -31.87 -16.85
N GLY A 75 6.23 -32.00 -16.00
CA GLY A 75 6.38 -32.15 -14.55
C GLY A 75 7.10 -31.01 -13.81
N GLN A 76 7.40 -29.94 -14.53
CA GLN A 76 8.04 -28.77 -13.95
C GLN A 76 7.04 -27.97 -13.09
N THR A 77 7.43 -27.71 -11.84
CA THR A 77 6.63 -26.88 -10.94
C THR A 77 7.46 -25.66 -10.55
N TYR A 78 6.82 -24.50 -10.46
CA TYR A 78 7.49 -23.26 -10.02
C TYR A 78 6.84 -22.67 -8.76
N ASN A 79 7.64 -21.99 -7.95
CA ASN A 79 7.17 -21.30 -6.77
C ASN A 79 6.78 -19.83 -7.09
N VAL A 80 5.95 -19.21 -6.23
CA VAL A 80 5.58 -17.79 -6.36
C VAL A 80 6.82 -16.90 -6.45
N SER A 81 7.86 -17.20 -5.67
CA SER A 81 9.11 -16.40 -5.68
C SER A 81 9.82 -16.45 -7.03
N GLU A 82 9.85 -17.63 -7.66
CA GLU A 82 10.43 -17.83 -9.00
C GLU A 82 9.60 -17.10 -10.08
N ALA A 83 8.26 -17.16 -9.96
CA ALA A 83 7.38 -16.42 -10.86
C ALA A 83 7.62 -14.92 -10.78
N VAL A 84 7.67 -14.35 -9.56
CA VAL A 84 7.93 -12.93 -9.33
C VAL A 84 9.33 -12.52 -9.80
N GLU A 85 10.35 -13.38 -9.59
CA GLU A 85 11.73 -13.11 -10.06
C GLU A 85 11.79 -13.09 -11.59
N LYS A 86 11.12 -14.02 -12.28
CA LYS A 86 11.07 -14.05 -13.75
C LYS A 86 10.29 -12.87 -14.32
N LEU A 87 9.17 -12.49 -13.73
CA LEU A 87 8.40 -11.30 -14.10
C LEU A 87 9.20 -10.00 -13.87
N GLY A 88 10.10 -10.01 -12.89
CA GLY A 88 11.02 -8.92 -12.58
C GLY A 88 10.30 -7.62 -12.21
N PHE A 89 11.07 -6.52 -12.22
CA PHE A 89 10.53 -5.18 -12.02
C PHE A 89 9.95 -4.62 -13.34
N GLY A 90 8.75 -4.06 -13.28
CA GLY A 90 8.05 -3.47 -14.43
C GLY A 90 6.96 -2.47 -14.01
N MET A 91 6.10 -2.11 -14.96
CA MET A 91 5.03 -1.12 -14.74
C MET A 91 4.03 -1.54 -13.66
N PHE A 92 3.81 -2.85 -13.48
CA PHE A 92 2.96 -3.37 -12.41
C PHE A 92 3.51 -3.00 -11.03
N GLN A 93 4.79 -3.25 -10.79
CA GLN A 93 5.47 -2.93 -9.53
C GLN A 93 5.56 -1.42 -9.32
N ALA A 94 5.87 -0.64 -10.35
CA ALA A 94 5.92 0.82 -10.27
C ALA A 94 4.55 1.40 -9.87
N ARG A 95 3.46 0.92 -10.48
CA ARG A 95 2.09 1.31 -10.12
C ARG A 95 1.76 0.93 -8.67
N LEU A 96 2.15 -0.27 -8.26
CA LEU A 96 1.90 -0.75 -6.91
C LEU A 96 2.64 0.10 -5.87
N ILE A 97 3.92 0.45 -6.13
CA ILE A 97 4.71 1.38 -5.30
C ILE A 97 4.02 2.73 -5.20
N GLY A 98 3.49 3.27 -6.31
CA GLY A 98 2.77 4.54 -6.31
C GLY A 98 1.52 4.49 -5.41
N ILE A 99 0.71 3.44 -5.50
CA ILE A 99 -0.51 3.30 -4.69
C ILE A 99 -0.17 3.12 -3.21
N VAL A 100 0.77 2.21 -2.89
CA VAL A 100 1.22 1.98 -1.51
C VAL A 100 1.93 3.21 -0.96
N GLY A 101 2.76 3.88 -1.78
CA GLY A 101 3.40 5.14 -1.43
C GLY A 101 2.40 6.24 -1.07
N PHE A 102 1.27 6.30 -1.79
CA PHE A 102 0.21 7.26 -1.46
C PHE A 102 -0.44 6.97 -0.09
N PHE A 103 -0.56 5.69 0.28
CA PHE A 103 -1.00 5.32 1.64
C PHE A 103 0.04 5.71 2.70
N VAL A 104 1.34 5.53 2.40
CA VAL A 104 2.42 5.98 3.28
C VAL A 104 2.44 7.50 3.46
N ILE A 105 2.09 8.28 2.40
CA ILE A 105 1.87 9.74 2.53
C ILE A 105 0.78 9.99 3.58
N ALA A 106 -0.36 9.35 3.43
CA ALA A 106 -1.50 9.54 4.33
C ALA A 106 -1.15 9.18 5.80
N ASP A 107 -0.34 8.16 5.99
CA ASP A 107 0.17 7.76 7.31
C ASP A 107 1.10 8.82 7.92
N ALA A 108 2.02 9.34 7.11
CA ALA A 108 2.91 10.44 7.52
C ALA A 108 2.14 11.73 7.84
N LEU A 109 1.05 12.01 7.11
CA LEU A 109 0.16 13.15 7.39
C LEU A 109 -0.41 13.08 8.81
N GLU A 110 -0.95 11.93 9.20
CA GLU A 110 -1.54 11.75 10.53
C GLU A 110 -0.48 11.84 11.64
N MET A 111 0.73 11.32 11.41
CA MET A 111 1.81 11.40 12.39
C MET A 111 2.35 12.81 12.57
N MET A 112 2.60 13.53 11.47
CA MET A 112 3.06 14.92 11.54
C MET A 112 1.98 15.85 12.09
N LEU A 113 0.70 15.54 11.82
CA LEU A 113 -0.43 16.28 12.37
C LEU A 113 -0.41 16.31 13.91
N LEU A 114 -0.03 15.21 14.58
CA LEU A 114 -0.01 15.12 16.04
C LEU A 114 0.92 16.17 16.66
N SER A 115 2.07 16.43 16.04
CA SER A 115 3.04 17.41 16.53
C SER A 115 2.51 18.85 16.48
N ILE A 116 1.59 19.16 15.57
CA ILE A 116 0.96 20.48 15.43
C ILE A 116 -0.32 20.57 16.26
N LEU A 117 -1.09 19.49 16.29
CA LEU A 117 -2.41 19.46 16.90
C LEU A 117 -2.36 19.52 18.44
N ALA A 118 -1.46 18.74 19.07
CA ALA A 118 -1.40 18.63 20.52
C ALA A 118 -1.09 19.99 21.18
N PRO A 119 -0.04 20.72 20.79
CA PRO A 119 0.23 22.06 21.33
C PRO A 119 -0.88 23.07 21.02
N THR A 120 -1.49 23.00 19.82
CA THR A 120 -2.59 23.90 19.45
C THR A 120 -3.80 23.72 20.36
N ILE A 121 -4.19 22.47 20.62
CA ILE A 121 -5.34 22.14 21.48
C ILE A 121 -5.04 22.52 22.94
N ARG A 122 -3.81 22.30 23.39
CA ARG A 122 -3.36 22.74 24.72
C ARG A 122 -3.66 24.22 24.92
N CYS A 123 -3.26 25.05 23.98
CA CYS A 123 -3.50 26.49 24.03
C CYS A 123 -4.98 26.86 24.02
N LEU A 124 -5.79 26.21 23.18
CA LEU A 124 -7.20 26.55 23.00
C LEU A 124 -8.09 26.10 24.16
N TRP A 125 -7.76 24.97 24.80
CA TRP A 125 -8.55 24.37 25.86
C TRP A 125 -7.90 24.47 27.25
N HIS A 126 -6.77 25.21 27.36
CA HIS A 126 -6.00 25.41 28.60
C HIS A 126 -5.65 24.10 29.30
N LEU A 127 -5.13 23.14 28.51
CA LEU A 127 -4.78 21.82 29.00
C LEU A 127 -3.44 21.85 29.74
N ASP A 128 -3.29 20.93 30.72
CA ASP A 128 -2.02 20.67 31.37
C ASP A 128 -1.05 19.93 30.42
N SER A 129 0.26 20.01 30.70
CA SER A 129 1.30 19.29 29.92
C SER A 129 1.08 17.78 29.88
N VAL A 130 0.50 17.20 30.95
CA VAL A 130 0.15 15.77 31.01
C VAL A 130 -1.00 15.47 30.07
N GLU A 131 -2.03 16.30 30.03
CA GLU A 131 -3.19 16.15 29.14
C GLU A 131 -2.79 16.28 27.66
N GLU A 132 -1.87 17.19 27.35
CA GLU A 132 -1.28 17.31 26.02
C GLU A 132 -0.53 16.04 25.59
N ALA A 133 0.36 15.54 26.45
CA ALA A 133 1.10 14.30 26.20
C ALA A 133 0.16 13.08 26.01
N PHE A 134 -1.00 13.09 26.68
CA PHE A 134 -2.00 12.05 26.52
C PHE A 134 -2.60 12.00 25.11
N ILE A 135 -2.75 13.13 24.42
CA ILE A 135 -3.28 13.17 23.04
C ILE A 135 -2.39 12.35 22.09
N THR A 136 -1.08 12.47 22.22
CA THR A 136 -0.12 11.69 21.42
C THR A 136 0.00 10.25 21.90
N THR A 137 0.05 10.04 23.21
CA THR A 137 0.20 8.72 23.83
C THR A 137 -0.94 7.76 23.43
N VAL A 138 -2.18 8.22 23.43
CA VAL A 138 -3.34 7.37 23.10
C VAL A 138 -3.33 6.90 21.65
N VAL A 139 -2.74 7.68 20.74
CA VAL A 139 -2.56 7.26 19.33
C VAL A 139 -1.59 6.09 19.26
N PHE A 140 -0.45 6.16 19.94
CA PHE A 140 0.52 5.07 19.97
C PHE A 140 -0.03 3.82 20.66
N VAL A 141 -0.82 3.98 21.73
CA VAL A 141 -1.54 2.86 22.36
C VAL A 141 -2.52 2.23 21.38
N GLY A 142 -3.28 3.06 20.65
CA GLY A 142 -4.15 2.61 19.58
C GLY A 142 -3.41 1.81 18.51
N MET A 143 -2.25 2.31 18.04
CA MET A 143 -1.39 1.63 17.06
C MET A 143 -0.89 0.28 17.56
N MET A 144 -0.48 0.20 18.82
CA MET A 144 0.01 -1.05 19.42
C MET A 144 -1.07 -2.13 19.43
N ILE A 145 -2.28 -1.79 19.85
CA ILE A 145 -3.42 -2.72 19.83
C ILE A 145 -3.84 -3.05 18.40
N GLY A 146 -3.93 -2.01 17.55
CA GLY A 146 -4.33 -2.12 16.17
C GLY A 146 -3.41 -3.00 15.34
N SER A 147 -2.10 -2.91 15.52
CA SER A 147 -1.12 -3.70 14.76
C SER A 147 -1.33 -5.21 14.90
N SER A 148 -1.61 -5.66 16.12
CA SER A 148 -1.91 -7.07 16.40
C SER A 148 -3.25 -7.50 15.80
N PHE A 149 -4.28 -6.66 15.92
CA PHE A 149 -5.62 -6.92 15.41
C PHE A 149 -5.64 -6.98 13.88
N TRP A 150 -5.07 -5.97 13.21
CA TRP A 150 -5.03 -5.92 11.76
C TRP A 150 -4.12 -6.99 11.15
N GLY A 151 -3.05 -7.37 11.86
CA GLY A 151 -2.22 -8.51 11.48
C GLY A 151 -3.02 -9.81 11.45
N TRP A 152 -3.81 -10.08 12.48
CA TRP A 152 -4.69 -11.25 12.53
C TRP A 152 -5.77 -11.23 11.43
N ILE A 153 -6.36 -10.07 11.15
CA ILE A 153 -7.33 -9.90 10.05
C ILE A 153 -6.66 -10.16 8.69
N ALA A 154 -5.46 -9.62 8.46
CA ALA A 154 -4.72 -9.80 7.22
C ALA A 154 -4.40 -11.27 6.92
N ASP A 155 -4.10 -12.04 7.94
CA ASP A 155 -3.87 -13.47 7.80
C ASP A 155 -5.16 -14.29 7.59
N SER A 156 -6.31 -13.74 8.01
CA SER A 156 -7.60 -14.43 7.96
C SER A 156 -8.42 -14.09 6.73
N LEU A 157 -8.52 -12.83 6.37
CA LEU A 157 -9.35 -12.30 5.29
C LEU A 157 -8.55 -11.87 4.05
N GLY A 158 -7.22 -11.76 4.17
CA GLY A 158 -6.36 -11.24 3.12
C GLY A 158 -5.80 -9.87 3.43
N ARG A 159 -4.74 -9.51 2.70
CA ARG A 159 -4.03 -8.25 2.93
C ARG A 159 -4.72 -7.06 2.29
N PHE A 160 -5.26 -7.25 1.08
CA PHE A 160 -5.98 -6.21 0.37
C PHE A 160 -7.21 -5.68 1.14
N PRO A 161 -8.18 -6.52 1.60
CA PRO A 161 -9.32 -6.05 2.37
C PRO A 161 -8.89 -5.36 3.67
N THR A 162 -7.85 -5.88 4.34
CA THR A 162 -7.33 -5.31 5.58
C THR A 162 -6.83 -3.89 5.36
N VAL A 163 -6.05 -3.64 4.32
CA VAL A 163 -5.54 -2.31 3.97
C VAL A 163 -6.67 -1.34 3.64
N ILE A 164 -7.71 -1.79 2.91
CA ILE A 164 -8.86 -0.94 2.59
C ILE A 164 -9.66 -0.59 3.84
N VAL A 165 -9.96 -1.58 4.68
CA VAL A 165 -10.76 -1.34 5.88
C VAL A 165 -10.01 -0.47 6.88
N SER A 166 -8.71 -0.68 7.06
CA SER A 166 -7.88 0.18 7.93
C SER A 166 -7.82 1.62 7.40
N ALA A 167 -7.63 1.82 6.11
CA ALA A 167 -7.64 3.16 5.49
C ALA A 167 -9.01 3.86 5.64
N ALA A 168 -10.10 3.14 5.41
CA ALA A 168 -11.45 3.66 5.61
C ALA A 168 -11.71 4.03 7.08
N TRP A 169 -11.17 3.22 8.00
CA TRP A 169 -11.23 3.46 9.44
C TRP A 169 -10.49 4.76 9.82
N ILE A 170 -9.25 4.93 9.35
CA ILE A 170 -8.46 6.14 9.59
C ILE A 170 -9.17 7.37 9.00
N PHE A 171 -9.66 7.27 7.76
CA PHE A 171 -10.41 8.35 7.11
C PHE A 171 -11.63 8.77 7.92
N TYR A 172 -12.46 7.81 8.32
CA TYR A 172 -13.71 8.08 9.05
C TYR A 172 -13.45 8.74 10.40
N PHE A 173 -12.59 8.15 11.23
CA PHE A 173 -12.30 8.69 12.56
C PHE A 173 -11.40 9.92 12.52
N GLY A 174 -10.52 10.04 11.51
CA GLY A 174 -9.74 11.25 11.24
C GLY A 174 -10.65 12.44 10.92
N LEU A 175 -11.57 12.25 9.99
CA LEU A 175 -12.56 13.29 9.64
C LEU A 175 -13.49 13.61 10.82
N LEU A 176 -13.95 12.61 11.56
CA LEU A 176 -14.81 12.81 12.72
C LEU A 176 -14.11 13.61 13.83
N SER A 177 -12.78 13.51 13.93
CA SER A 177 -11.99 14.27 14.88
C SER A 177 -12.05 15.79 14.64
N ALA A 178 -12.31 16.23 13.40
CA ALA A 178 -12.50 17.65 13.09
C ALA A 178 -13.72 18.26 13.79
N PHE A 179 -14.69 17.44 14.14
CA PHE A 179 -15.93 17.85 14.81
C PHE A 179 -15.88 17.70 16.33
N SER A 180 -14.72 17.44 16.91
CA SER A 180 -14.58 17.23 18.35
C SER A 180 -14.96 18.47 19.16
N PRO A 181 -15.95 18.39 20.07
CA PRO A 181 -16.40 19.51 20.89
C PRO A 181 -15.50 19.76 22.11
N HIS A 182 -14.87 18.72 22.66
CA HIS A 182 -14.07 18.77 23.88
C HIS A 182 -12.98 17.68 23.93
N TYR A 183 -12.08 17.79 24.91
CA TYR A 183 -10.88 17.00 25.12
C TYR A 183 -11.12 15.47 25.11
N TYR A 184 -12.04 14.95 25.89
CA TYR A 184 -12.28 13.49 25.98
C TYR A 184 -12.76 12.89 24.65
N TRP A 185 -13.46 13.69 23.86
CA TRP A 185 -13.92 13.26 22.55
C TRP A 185 -12.74 13.09 21.59
N ILE A 186 -11.85 14.09 21.53
CA ILE A 186 -10.71 14.03 20.62
C ILE A 186 -9.73 12.92 21.00
N ILE A 187 -9.47 12.70 22.30
CA ILE A 187 -8.63 11.58 22.78
C ILE A 187 -9.19 10.24 22.28
N SER A 188 -10.47 10.01 22.49
CA SER A 188 -11.11 8.75 22.06
C SER A 188 -10.99 8.54 20.58
N LEU A 189 -11.25 9.58 19.78
CA LEU A 189 -11.13 9.51 18.32
C LEU A 189 -9.68 9.34 17.86
N ARG A 190 -8.72 10.03 18.48
CA ARG A 190 -7.29 9.86 18.18
C ARG A 190 -6.78 8.45 18.50
N CYS A 191 -7.27 7.84 19.58
CA CYS A 191 -7.00 6.44 19.85
C CYS A 191 -7.52 5.52 18.73
N LEU A 192 -8.72 5.76 18.23
CA LEU A 192 -9.31 4.98 17.13
C LEU A 192 -8.58 5.23 15.80
N VAL A 193 -8.13 6.45 15.53
CA VAL A 193 -7.25 6.74 14.39
C VAL A 193 -5.95 5.95 14.51
N GLY A 194 -5.30 6.00 15.67
CA GLY A 194 -4.09 5.20 15.94
C GLY A 194 -4.32 3.71 15.74
N PHE A 195 -5.45 3.18 16.21
CA PHE A 195 -5.83 1.79 15.97
C PHE A 195 -5.87 1.46 14.47
N GLY A 196 -6.42 2.34 13.63
CA GLY A 196 -6.40 2.18 12.17
C GLY A 196 -5.00 2.20 11.58
N ILE A 197 -4.14 3.14 12.02
CA ILE A 197 -2.74 3.27 11.58
C ILE A 197 -1.93 1.99 11.86
N GLY A 198 -2.27 1.25 12.92
CA GLY A 198 -1.68 -0.06 13.20
C GLY A 198 -1.83 -1.08 12.04
N GLY A 199 -2.73 -0.83 11.07
CA GLY A 199 -2.88 -1.64 9.85
C GLY A 199 -1.94 -1.28 8.70
N SER A 200 -1.26 -0.14 8.75
CA SER A 200 -0.39 0.36 7.68
C SER A 200 0.72 -0.60 7.24
N PRO A 201 1.40 -1.37 8.13
CA PRO A 201 2.42 -2.32 7.73
C PRO A 201 1.94 -3.39 6.75
N GLN A 202 0.63 -3.68 6.71
CA GLN A 202 0.06 -4.67 5.79
C GLN A 202 0.19 -4.23 4.33
N SER A 203 0.13 -2.94 4.04
CA SER A 203 0.33 -2.39 2.69
C SER A 203 1.74 -2.62 2.17
N THR A 204 2.75 -2.38 3.01
CA THR A 204 4.17 -2.64 2.69
C THR A 204 4.44 -4.13 2.55
N THR A 205 3.81 -4.95 3.37
CA THR A 205 3.90 -6.41 3.26
C THR A 205 3.30 -6.90 1.94
N LEU A 206 2.12 -6.42 1.57
CA LEU A 206 1.49 -6.72 0.28
C LEU A 206 2.40 -6.34 -0.89
N LEU A 207 2.96 -5.12 -0.87
CA LEU A 207 3.93 -4.68 -1.88
C LEU A 207 5.13 -5.61 -1.97
N SER A 208 5.71 -5.99 -0.83
CA SER A 208 6.94 -6.79 -0.77
C SER A 208 6.81 -8.16 -1.43
N GLU A 209 5.60 -8.70 -1.52
CA GLU A 209 5.33 -10.00 -2.14
C GLU A 209 5.39 -10.00 -3.67
N PHE A 210 5.16 -8.83 -4.27
CA PHE A 210 5.26 -8.65 -5.72
C PHE A 210 6.62 -8.12 -6.18
N LEU A 211 7.56 -7.90 -5.27
CA LEU A 211 8.87 -7.38 -5.60
C LEU A 211 9.90 -8.51 -5.75
N PRO A 212 10.67 -8.52 -6.87
CA PRO A 212 11.80 -9.41 -7.03
C PRO A 212 12.86 -9.19 -5.95
N ALA A 213 13.57 -10.24 -5.54
CA ALA A 213 14.53 -10.20 -4.45
C ALA A 213 15.58 -9.09 -4.62
N LYS A 214 16.11 -8.93 -5.86
CA LYS A 214 17.14 -7.93 -6.20
C LYS A 214 16.68 -6.49 -5.98
N SER A 215 15.43 -6.15 -6.25
CA SER A 215 14.92 -4.77 -6.15
C SER A 215 14.09 -4.51 -4.90
N ARG A 216 13.77 -5.55 -4.12
CA ARG A 216 12.85 -5.45 -2.97
C ARG A 216 13.32 -4.42 -1.95
N ALA A 217 14.57 -4.48 -1.53
CA ALA A 217 15.12 -3.55 -0.52
C ALA A 217 15.02 -2.10 -0.98
N ILE A 218 15.43 -1.82 -2.22
CA ILE A 218 15.42 -0.47 -2.80
C ILE A 218 13.98 0.06 -2.92
N CYS A 219 13.04 -0.76 -3.38
CA CYS A 219 11.65 -0.37 -3.51
C CYS A 219 10.99 -0.08 -2.16
N ILE A 220 11.30 -0.88 -1.12
CA ILE A 220 10.78 -0.63 0.23
C ILE A 220 11.42 0.65 0.81
N LEU A 221 12.72 0.86 0.63
CA LEU A 221 13.39 2.08 1.05
C LEU A 221 12.85 3.33 0.32
N SER A 222 12.44 3.19 -0.94
CA SER A 222 11.85 4.31 -1.69
C SER A 222 10.52 4.80 -1.09
N LEU A 223 9.80 3.96 -0.33
CA LEU A 223 8.60 4.39 0.40
C LEU A 223 8.90 5.49 1.43
N ALA A 224 10.13 5.56 1.92
CA ALA A 224 10.56 6.62 2.83
C ALA A 224 10.49 8.02 2.19
N ILE A 225 10.62 8.13 0.85
CA ILE A 225 10.45 9.39 0.13
C ILE A 225 9.00 9.86 0.20
N PHE A 226 8.05 8.93 0.07
CA PHE A 226 6.61 9.24 0.21
C PHE A 226 6.27 9.70 1.64
N TRP A 227 6.94 9.14 2.63
CA TRP A 227 6.83 9.62 4.01
C TRP A 227 7.29 11.09 4.15
N ALA A 228 8.45 11.45 3.60
CA ALA A 228 8.95 12.83 3.63
C ALA A 228 8.02 13.79 2.85
N ILE A 229 7.43 13.34 1.74
CA ILE A 229 6.41 14.13 1.02
C ILE A 229 5.21 14.38 1.93
N GLY A 230 4.72 13.36 2.65
CA GLY A 230 3.60 13.48 3.57
C GLY A 230 3.87 14.48 4.70
N SER A 231 4.99 14.35 5.41
CA SER A 231 5.36 15.25 6.50
C SER A 231 5.48 16.71 6.02
N THR A 232 6.17 16.92 4.90
CA THR A 232 6.30 18.28 4.31
C THR A 232 4.95 18.86 3.87
N PHE A 233 4.09 18.02 3.27
CA PHE A 233 2.75 18.46 2.85
C PHE A 233 1.88 18.84 4.05
N THR A 234 1.97 18.12 5.18
CA THR A 234 1.26 18.48 6.41
C THR A 234 1.61 19.90 6.88
N VAL A 235 2.92 20.21 6.94
CA VAL A 235 3.38 21.54 7.37
C VAL A 235 2.94 22.62 6.39
N ALA A 236 3.01 22.36 5.08
CA ALA A 236 2.55 23.30 4.06
C ALA A 236 1.06 23.61 4.18
N VAL A 237 0.22 22.58 4.37
CA VAL A 237 -1.21 22.74 4.59
C VAL A 237 -1.49 23.45 5.92
N ALA A 238 -0.77 23.10 6.98
CA ALA A 238 -0.92 23.75 8.28
C ALA A 238 -0.58 25.24 8.20
N MET A 239 0.51 25.61 7.53
CA MET A 239 0.91 27.00 7.29
C MET A 239 -0.18 27.81 6.57
N ALA A 240 -0.90 27.21 5.64
CA ALA A 240 -1.96 27.88 4.88
C ALA A 240 -3.30 27.92 5.64
N VAL A 241 -3.63 26.87 6.36
CA VAL A 241 -4.98 26.64 6.92
C VAL A 241 -5.09 27.14 8.37
N MET A 242 -4.06 26.91 9.19
CA MET A 242 -4.13 27.24 10.64
C MET A 242 -4.41 28.72 10.92
N PRO A 243 -3.78 29.71 10.22
CA PRO A 243 -4.02 31.11 10.49
C PRO A 243 -5.42 31.61 10.09
N THR A 244 -6.07 30.93 9.13
CA THR A 244 -7.33 31.38 8.50
C THR A 244 -8.54 30.59 8.94
N LEU A 245 -8.45 29.26 8.88
CA LEU A 245 -9.57 28.33 9.08
C LEU A 245 -9.48 27.55 10.40
N GLY A 246 -8.28 27.48 10.99
CA GLY A 246 -8.03 26.79 12.25
C GLY A 246 -7.88 25.27 12.13
N TRP A 247 -7.63 24.61 13.27
CA TRP A 247 -7.25 23.21 13.36
C TRP A 247 -8.31 22.21 12.88
N ARG A 248 -9.59 22.55 12.99
CA ARG A 248 -10.69 21.67 12.53
C ARG A 248 -10.64 21.44 11.04
N TRP A 249 -10.41 22.51 10.28
CA TRP A 249 -10.26 22.42 8.82
C TRP A 249 -8.96 21.73 8.42
N LEU A 250 -7.90 21.90 9.21
CA LEU A 250 -6.66 21.17 8.99
C LEU A 250 -6.91 19.66 9.05
N LEU A 251 -7.60 19.15 10.09
CA LEU A 251 -7.97 17.75 10.21
C LEU A 251 -8.81 17.25 9.02
N ALA A 252 -9.81 18.03 8.63
CA ALA A 252 -10.68 17.65 7.51
C ALA A 252 -9.91 17.59 6.18
N ILE A 253 -9.03 18.54 5.90
CA ILE A 253 -8.25 18.58 4.66
C ILE A 253 -7.21 17.46 4.64
N LEU A 254 -6.53 17.18 5.75
CA LEU A 254 -5.52 16.13 5.82
C LEU A 254 -6.13 14.71 5.76
N SER A 255 -7.43 14.56 5.98
CA SER A 255 -8.10 13.28 5.76
C SER A 255 -8.41 12.99 4.28
N LEU A 256 -8.46 14.00 3.39
CA LEU A 256 -8.78 13.84 1.96
C LEU A 256 -7.83 12.91 1.19
N PRO A 257 -6.51 12.91 1.42
CA PRO A 257 -5.60 11.97 0.78
C PRO A 257 -5.98 10.49 1.01
N LEU A 258 -6.51 10.16 2.19
CA LEU A 258 -7.02 8.80 2.45
C LEU A 258 -8.22 8.45 1.57
N LEU A 259 -9.10 9.41 1.31
CA LEU A 259 -10.21 9.20 0.37
C LEU A 259 -9.70 8.94 -1.05
N ILE A 260 -8.68 9.69 -1.48
CA ILE A 260 -8.05 9.47 -2.79
C ILE A 260 -7.41 8.08 -2.84
N PHE A 261 -6.71 7.67 -1.78
CA PHE A 261 -6.17 6.32 -1.67
C PHE A 261 -7.25 5.24 -1.80
N LEU A 262 -8.39 5.40 -1.12
CA LEU A 262 -9.53 4.46 -1.21
C LEU A 262 -10.06 4.34 -2.63
N ILE A 263 -10.07 5.43 -3.40
CA ILE A 263 -10.44 5.38 -4.82
C ILE A 263 -9.38 4.64 -5.65
N MET A 264 -8.10 4.90 -5.39
CA MET A 264 -6.98 4.25 -6.07
C MET A 264 -6.83 2.77 -5.69
N SER A 265 -7.32 2.35 -4.55
CA SER A 265 -7.22 0.98 -4.06
C SER A 265 -7.89 -0.07 -4.97
N LYS A 266 -8.82 0.33 -5.84
CA LYS A 266 -9.43 -0.53 -6.86
C LYS A 266 -8.41 -1.26 -7.75
N TRP A 267 -7.21 -0.71 -7.84
CA TRP A 267 -6.12 -1.25 -8.66
C TRP A 267 -5.10 -2.05 -7.85
N LEU A 268 -5.32 -2.21 -6.55
CA LEU A 268 -4.44 -2.97 -5.67
C LEU A 268 -4.85 -4.44 -5.73
N PRO A 269 -3.96 -5.37 -6.10
CA PRO A 269 -4.27 -6.79 -6.13
C PRO A 269 -4.20 -7.40 -4.73
N GLU A 270 -4.85 -8.55 -4.56
CA GLU A 270 -4.64 -9.38 -3.36
C GLU A 270 -3.34 -10.18 -3.49
N SER A 271 -2.81 -10.61 -2.36
CA SER A 271 -1.61 -11.41 -2.25
C SER A 271 -1.74 -12.78 -2.91
N VAL A 272 -0.82 -13.10 -3.83
CA VAL A 272 -0.72 -14.45 -4.43
C VAL A 272 -0.48 -15.52 -3.36
N ARG A 273 0.33 -15.21 -2.36
CA ARG A 273 0.62 -16.14 -1.25
C ARG A 273 -0.59 -16.40 -0.38
N PHE A 274 -1.43 -15.37 -0.19
CA PHE A 274 -2.67 -15.52 0.55
C PHE A 274 -3.63 -16.47 -0.19
N TYR A 275 -3.85 -16.28 -1.50
CA TYR A 275 -4.70 -17.18 -2.27
C TYR A 275 -4.22 -18.62 -2.26
N LEU A 276 -2.91 -18.86 -2.37
CA LEU A 276 -2.36 -20.22 -2.27
C LEU A 276 -2.54 -20.82 -0.88
N ALA A 277 -2.37 -20.02 0.18
CA ALA A 277 -2.59 -20.48 1.55
C ALA A 277 -4.07 -20.77 1.84
N ALA A 278 -4.98 -20.08 1.15
CA ALA A 278 -6.42 -20.31 1.20
C ALA A 278 -6.88 -21.50 0.32
N GLY A 279 -5.98 -22.07 -0.51
CA GLY A 279 -6.31 -23.17 -1.43
C GLY A 279 -6.90 -22.70 -2.77
N ASP A 280 -6.93 -21.39 -3.03
CA ASP A 280 -7.52 -20.79 -4.24
C ASP A 280 -6.42 -20.56 -5.30
N ARG A 281 -5.96 -21.65 -5.91
CA ARG A 281 -4.88 -21.65 -6.90
C ARG A 281 -5.23 -20.85 -8.15
N GLU A 282 -6.49 -20.90 -8.57
CA GLU A 282 -6.94 -20.21 -9.78
C GLU A 282 -6.80 -18.70 -9.67
N LYS A 283 -7.28 -18.12 -8.55
CA LYS A 283 -7.11 -16.69 -8.30
C LYS A 283 -5.63 -16.31 -8.17
N ALA A 284 -4.81 -17.14 -7.55
CA ALA A 284 -3.36 -16.93 -7.49
C ALA A 284 -2.74 -16.79 -8.88
N ILE A 285 -3.12 -17.69 -9.80
CA ILE A 285 -2.67 -17.69 -11.19
C ILE A 285 -3.20 -16.47 -11.94
N GLN A 286 -4.46 -16.06 -11.74
CA GLN A 286 -5.04 -14.87 -12.36
C GLN A 286 -4.25 -13.61 -12.00
N VAL A 287 -3.90 -13.42 -10.71
CA VAL A 287 -3.07 -12.29 -10.28
C VAL A 287 -1.68 -12.31 -10.93
N LEU A 288 -1.04 -13.48 -11.03
CA LEU A 288 0.24 -13.61 -11.72
C LEU A 288 0.13 -13.33 -13.23
N LYS A 289 -0.93 -13.80 -13.90
CA LYS A 289 -1.23 -13.50 -15.31
C LYS A 289 -1.45 -11.99 -15.51
N GLN A 290 -2.15 -11.30 -14.59
CA GLN A 290 -2.32 -9.86 -14.65
C GLN A 290 -0.97 -9.13 -14.56
N CYS A 291 -0.09 -9.55 -13.64
CA CYS A 291 1.28 -9.01 -13.53
C CYS A 291 2.08 -9.24 -14.82
N SER A 292 1.99 -10.44 -15.39
CA SER A 292 2.62 -10.84 -16.66
C SER A 292 2.16 -9.94 -17.83
N ARG A 293 0.86 -9.73 -17.97
CA ARG A 293 0.28 -8.87 -19.03
C ARG A 293 0.79 -7.41 -18.93
N ILE A 294 0.78 -6.84 -17.71
CA ILE A 294 1.20 -5.44 -17.51
C ILE A 294 2.70 -5.29 -17.74
N ASN A 295 3.51 -6.24 -17.27
CA ASN A 295 4.96 -6.22 -17.43
C ASN A 295 5.42 -6.71 -18.81
N LYS A 296 4.53 -7.26 -19.62
CA LYS A 296 4.83 -7.86 -20.94
C LYS A 296 5.93 -8.93 -20.84
N LYS A 297 5.87 -9.78 -19.82
CA LYS A 297 6.81 -10.88 -19.55
C LYS A 297 6.05 -12.16 -19.30
N GLU A 298 6.55 -13.28 -19.81
CA GLU A 298 5.93 -14.59 -19.66
C GLU A 298 6.22 -15.20 -18.28
N LEU A 299 5.26 -15.97 -17.78
CA LEU A 299 5.41 -16.77 -16.57
C LEU A 299 6.41 -17.92 -16.79
N PRO A 300 6.98 -18.52 -15.72
CA PRO A 300 7.74 -19.76 -15.83
C PRO A 300 6.89 -20.87 -16.48
N PRO A 301 7.46 -21.73 -17.31
CA PRO A 301 6.77 -22.93 -17.79
C PRO A 301 6.48 -23.88 -16.63
N GLY A 302 5.39 -24.65 -16.74
CA GLY A 302 4.99 -25.60 -15.73
C GLY A 302 3.86 -25.11 -14.83
N GLU A 303 3.58 -25.87 -13.78
CA GLU A 303 2.49 -25.58 -12.86
C GLU A 303 2.94 -24.85 -11.60
N LEU A 304 2.08 -23.95 -11.10
CA LEU A 304 2.31 -23.26 -9.82
C LEU A 304 2.21 -24.27 -8.67
N LYS A 305 3.27 -24.39 -7.89
CA LYS A 305 3.32 -25.28 -6.74
C LYS A 305 2.37 -24.81 -5.65
N ASP A 306 1.54 -25.71 -5.15
CA ASP A 306 0.65 -25.39 -4.03
C ASP A 306 1.43 -25.04 -2.77
N ALA A 307 0.89 -24.12 -1.99
CA ALA A 307 1.43 -23.85 -0.66
C ALA A 307 1.32 -25.12 0.18
N ASN A 308 2.36 -25.41 0.93
CA ASN A 308 2.36 -26.56 1.84
C ASN A 308 1.36 -26.29 2.98
N THR A 309 0.09 -26.62 2.75
CA THR A 309 -1.06 -26.33 3.63
C THR A 309 -0.95 -27.00 5.00
N ASN A 310 -0.02 -27.96 5.15
CA ASN A 310 0.21 -28.68 6.40
C ASN A 310 1.06 -27.91 7.42
N LYS A 311 1.57 -26.70 7.12
CA LYS A 311 2.29 -25.92 8.11
C LYS A 311 1.28 -25.14 8.95
N PRO A 312 1.23 -25.36 10.28
CA PRO A 312 0.40 -24.55 11.17
C PRO A 312 0.80 -23.08 11.04
N ARG A 313 -0.19 -22.17 11.18
CA ARG A 313 0.09 -20.72 11.23
C ARG A 313 1.07 -20.44 12.35
N GLY A 314 2.07 -19.59 12.11
CA GLY A 314 3.05 -19.18 13.09
C GLY A 314 2.36 -18.55 14.31
N ARG A 315 2.81 -18.93 15.51
CA ARG A 315 2.35 -18.37 16.78
C ARG A 315 3.39 -17.39 17.30
N ILE A 316 2.96 -16.39 18.07
CA ILE A 316 3.89 -15.43 18.71
C ILE A 316 4.96 -16.17 19.53
N VAL A 317 4.60 -17.30 20.16
CA VAL A 317 5.54 -18.14 20.92
C VAL A 317 6.66 -18.70 20.06
N ASP A 318 6.42 -18.94 18.77
CA ASP A 318 7.42 -19.49 17.83
C ASP A 318 8.60 -18.52 17.60
N LEU A 319 8.39 -17.21 17.84
CA LEU A 319 9.46 -16.18 17.78
C LEU A 319 10.51 -16.37 18.89
N PHE A 320 10.14 -17.04 19.99
CA PHE A 320 11.03 -17.29 21.12
C PHE A 320 11.58 -18.73 21.11
N LEU A 321 11.05 -19.61 20.25
CA LEU A 321 11.51 -20.97 20.08
C LEU A 321 12.66 -21.07 19.06
N GLY A 322 13.41 -22.15 19.09
CA GLY A 322 14.40 -22.49 18.06
C GLY A 322 15.61 -21.54 18.01
N GLY A 323 15.93 -20.79 19.06
CA GLY A 323 17.09 -19.90 19.10
C GLY A 323 16.89 -18.53 18.43
N GLN A 324 15.71 -18.25 17.89
CA GLN A 324 15.40 -16.96 17.22
C GLN A 324 15.12 -15.81 18.22
N TRP A 325 14.98 -16.11 19.50
CA TRP A 325 14.67 -15.12 20.55
C TRP A 325 15.67 -13.96 20.59
N LYS A 326 16.98 -14.23 20.35
CA LYS A 326 18.02 -13.20 20.31
C LYS A 326 17.76 -12.19 19.19
N THR A 327 17.46 -12.70 17.99
CA THR A 327 17.15 -11.85 16.81
C THR A 327 15.87 -11.06 17.06
N THR A 328 14.86 -11.68 17.65
CA THR A 328 13.59 -11.03 17.97
C THR A 328 13.80 -9.87 18.95
N ILE A 329 14.53 -10.09 20.05
CA ILE A 329 14.81 -9.04 21.05
C ILE A 329 15.66 -7.92 20.42
N LEU A 330 16.70 -8.25 19.65
CA LEU A 330 17.53 -7.23 18.98
C LEU A 330 16.69 -6.37 18.02
N LEU A 331 15.80 -6.98 17.24
CA LEU A 331 14.90 -6.23 16.37
C LEU A 331 13.95 -5.32 17.16
N TRP A 332 13.41 -5.77 18.28
CA TRP A 332 12.57 -4.94 19.14
C TRP A 332 13.33 -3.74 19.71
N ILE A 333 14.57 -3.95 20.16
CA ILE A 333 15.44 -2.86 20.63
C ILE A 333 15.73 -1.86 19.51
N ILE A 334 16.06 -2.33 18.30
CA ILE A 334 16.31 -1.46 17.15
C ILE A 334 15.07 -0.64 16.82
N TRP A 335 13.91 -1.28 16.71
CA TRP A 335 12.65 -0.59 16.40
C TRP A 335 12.23 0.40 17.50
N PHE A 336 12.43 0.03 18.77
CA PHE A 336 12.17 0.93 19.90
C PHE A 336 13.06 2.17 19.82
N ASN A 337 14.37 2.01 19.62
CA ASN A 337 15.28 3.15 19.52
C ASN A 337 14.98 4.02 18.30
N LEU A 338 14.65 3.42 17.16
CA LEU A 338 14.27 4.15 15.95
C LEU A 338 13.02 4.99 16.16
N ALA A 339 11.96 4.36 16.68
CA ALA A 339 10.70 5.04 16.94
C ALA A 339 10.85 6.14 18.01
N PHE A 340 11.53 5.82 19.12
CA PHE A 340 11.79 6.79 20.20
C PHE A 340 12.58 8.01 19.70
N SER A 341 13.64 7.80 18.95
CA SER A 341 14.46 8.90 18.44
C SER A 341 13.70 9.73 17.40
N TYR A 342 13.02 9.07 16.44
CA TYR A 342 12.32 9.79 15.39
C TYR A 342 11.13 10.60 15.93
N TYR A 343 10.22 9.96 16.63
CA TYR A 343 9.05 10.65 17.17
C TYR A 343 9.41 11.61 18.31
N GLY A 344 10.42 11.27 19.12
CA GLY A 344 10.96 12.16 20.14
C GLY A 344 11.45 13.48 19.52
N ILE A 345 12.24 13.41 18.45
CA ILE A 345 12.72 14.61 17.75
C ILE A 345 11.55 15.40 17.14
N VAL A 346 10.63 14.72 16.42
CA VAL A 346 9.50 15.39 15.76
C VAL A 346 8.63 16.14 16.76
N LEU A 347 8.26 15.51 17.88
CA LEU A 347 7.43 16.13 18.90
C LEU A 347 8.16 17.26 19.65
N THR A 348 9.42 17.01 20.05
CA THR A 348 10.22 17.99 20.80
C THR A 348 10.54 19.23 19.93
N THR A 349 10.76 19.05 18.63
CA THR A 349 11.05 20.18 17.73
C THR A 349 9.89 21.16 17.70
N THR A 350 8.67 20.71 17.67
CA THR A 350 7.48 21.58 17.67
C THR A 350 7.34 22.35 18.97
N GLU A 351 7.58 21.68 20.10
CA GLU A 351 7.62 22.32 21.42
C GLU A 351 8.71 23.40 21.52
N LEU A 352 9.89 23.10 20.98
CA LEU A 352 10.99 24.07 20.96
C LEU A 352 10.65 25.34 20.17
N TYR A 353 10.02 25.20 19.01
CA TYR A 353 9.60 26.36 18.22
C TYR A 353 8.60 27.24 18.96
N GLN A 354 7.63 26.65 19.65
CA GLN A 354 6.72 27.41 20.51
C GLN A 354 7.44 28.15 21.65
N GLY A 355 8.40 27.48 22.32
CA GLY A 355 9.16 28.05 23.39
C GLY A 355 10.10 29.18 22.97
N PHE A 356 10.67 29.14 21.77
CA PHE A 356 11.55 30.20 21.24
C PHE A 356 10.79 31.37 20.67
N SER A 357 9.57 31.22 20.18
CA SER A 357 8.76 32.33 19.66
C SER A 357 8.38 33.35 20.74
N GLU A 358 8.27 32.94 21.98
CA GLU A 358 8.09 33.82 23.14
C GLU A 358 9.41 34.30 23.76
N THR A 359 10.36 34.71 22.93
CA THR A 359 11.49 35.57 23.36
C THR A 359 11.64 35.79 24.84
N GLY A 360 12.51 35.07 25.50
CA GLY A 360 13.30 35.56 26.62
C GLY A 360 12.60 35.99 27.91
N LYS A 361 11.29 35.71 28.07
CA LYS A 361 10.52 36.08 29.28
C LYS A 361 9.95 34.92 30.07
N CYS A 362 10.16 33.70 29.70
CA CYS A 362 9.94 32.53 30.61
C CYS A 362 10.94 32.47 31.78
N GLY A 363 11.84 33.45 31.90
CA GLY A 363 12.85 33.55 32.95
C GLY A 363 12.61 34.61 34.02
N GLU A 364 11.65 35.52 33.86
CA GLU A 364 11.41 36.55 34.83
C GLU A 364 10.24 36.16 35.73
N LYS A 365 10.55 35.89 36.98
CA LYS A 365 9.69 35.43 38.07
C LYS A 365 8.39 36.25 38.12
N SER A 366 7.33 35.74 37.52
CA SER A 366 5.97 36.09 37.86
C SER A 366 5.66 35.54 39.25
N LYS A 367 4.92 36.30 40.01
CA LYS A 367 4.58 36.08 41.41
C LYS A 367 4.16 34.64 41.71
N PRO A 368 4.49 34.07 42.89
CA PRO A 368 4.11 32.72 43.23
C PRO A 368 2.58 32.59 43.31
N GLY A 369 1.98 31.91 42.37
CA GLY A 369 0.54 31.67 42.33
C GLY A 369 -0.09 31.51 40.93
N ILE A 370 0.53 32.04 39.85
CA ILE A 370 -0.01 31.94 38.49
C ILE A 370 1.17 31.67 37.56
N ALA A 371 1.48 30.45 37.34
CA ALA A 371 2.35 30.00 36.23
C ALA A 371 1.51 29.98 34.95
N ASP A 372 1.01 31.14 34.52
CA ASP A 372 0.48 31.33 33.18
C ASP A 372 1.68 31.66 32.28
N CYS A 373 2.44 30.64 31.90
CA CYS A 373 3.27 30.73 30.72
C CYS A 373 2.29 30.88 29.56
N GLY A 374 2.13 32.12 29.06
CA GLY A 374 1.21 32.47 28.02
C GLY A 374 1.39 31.53 26.83
N CYS A 375 0.37 30.74 26.56
CA CYS A 375 0.37 29.78 25.47
C CYS A 375 0.34 30.55 24.16
N SER A 376 1.41 30.44 23.35
CA SER A 376 1.46 31.07 22.02
C SER A 376 1.10 30.06 20.95
N LEU A 377 0.19 30.44 20.06
CA LEU A 377 -0.06 29.69 18.85
C LEU A 377 1.15 29.81 17.91
N LEU A 378 1.44 28.76 17.15
CA LEU A 378 2.50 28.75 16.14
C LEU A 378 2.37 29.93 15.19
N THR A 379 3.45 30.66 14.99
CA THR A 379 3.53 31.80 14.07
C THR A 379 3.88 31.33 12.66
N MET A 380 3.71 32.20 11.67
CA MET A 380 4.12 31.91 10.28
C MET A 380 5.61 31.54 10.19
N ARG A 381 6.46 32.13 11.02
CA ARG A 381 7.89 31.87 11.06
C ARG A 381 8.18 30.43 11.56
N ASP A 382 7.46 29.99 12.57
CA ASP A 382 7.62 28.65 13.14
C ASP A 382 7.24 27.58 12.09
N TYR A 383 6.18 27.82 11.29
CA TYR A 383 5.84 26.93 10.18
C TYR A 383 6.92 26.89 9.09
N ILE A 384 7.56 28.01 8.79
CA ILE A 384 8.68 28.06 7.83
C ILE A 384 9.87 27.27 8.36
N ASP A 385 10.19 27.40 9.64
CA ASP A 385 11.29 26.64 10.27
C ASP A 385 10.99 25.15 10.32
N MET A 386 9.74 24.75 10.61
CA MET A 386 9.26 23.37 10.48
C MET A 386 9.33 22.87 9.04
N MET A 387 9.05 23.71 8.05
CA MET A 387 9.18 23.35 6.64
C MET A 387 10.63 23.00 6.28
N TRP A 388 11.59 23.79 6.73
CA TRP A 388 13.01 23.48 6.50
C TRP A 388 13.45 22.18 7.16
N THR A 389 12.95 21.85 8.36
CA THR A 389 13.27 20.58 9.02
C THR A 389 12.69 19.38 8.30
N THR A 390 11.45 19.48 7.80
CA THR A 390 10.85 18.38 7.01
C THR A 390 11.49 18.24 5.64
N LEU A 391 11.90 19.35 4.99
CA LEU A 391 12.66 19.31 3.74
C LEU A 391 14.06 18.67 3.91
N ALA A 392 14.68 18.82 5.07
CA ALA A 392 15.96 18.17 5.37
C ALA A 392 15.89 16.63 5.42
N GLU A 393 14.71 16.05 5.52
CA GLU A 393 14.52 14.58 5.41
C GLU A 393 14.83 14.05 4.00
N PHE A 394 14.62 14.85 2.94
CA PHE A 394 14.78 14.36 1.56
C PHE A 394 16.22 13.94 1.21
N PRO A 395 17.27 14.73 1.48
CA PRO A 395 18.64 14.31 1.17
C PRO A 395 19.03 13.02 1.86
N GLY A 396 18.68 12.85 3.14
CA GLY A 396 18.96 11.63 3.89
C GLY A 396 18.27 10.40 3.32
N ARG A 397 17.01 10.52 2.94
CA ARG A 397 16.21 9.41 2.38
C ARG A 397 16.55 9.11 0.93
N TYR A 398 17.01 10.10 0.17
CA TYR A 398 17.46 9.90 -1.20
C TYR A 398 18.82 9.18 -1.28
N SER A 399 19.72 9.41 -0.33
CA SER A 399 21.02 8.75 -0.29
C SER A 399 20.96 7.28 0.11
N LEU A 400 19.95 6.85 0.90
CA LEU A 400 19.79 5.47 1.37
C LEU A 400 19.68 4.42 0.24
N PRO A 401 18.87 4.59 -0.81
CA PRO A 401 18.82 3.65 -1.93
C PRO A 401 20.16 3.57 -2.68
N HIS A 402 20.89 4.66 -2.80
CA HIS A 402 22.20 4.68 -3.44
C HIS A 402 23.25 3.92 -2.64
N LEU A 403 23.27 4.05 -1.32
CA LEU A 403 24.17 3.28 -0.45
C LEU A 403 23.87 1.77 -0.51
N SER A 404 22.60 1.38 -0.66
CA SER A 404 22.20 -0.03 -0.82
C SER A 404 22.70 -0.69 -2.11
N PHE A 405 23.18 0.07 -3.11
CA PHE A 405 23.81 -0.47 -4.32
C PHE A 405 25.28 -0.84 -4.11
N TYR A 406 25.92 -0.36 -3.06
CA TYR A 406 27.36 -0.58 -2.82
C TYR A 406 27.65 -1.69 -1.80
N TYR A 407 26.61 -2.22 -1.15
CA TYR A 407 26.66 -3.36 -0.23
C TYR A 407 25.66 -4.45 -0.65
#